data_0eba8b99a6dce3c704dbe9142ce66453
#
_entry.id   0eba8b99a6dce3c704dbe9142ce66453
#
_cell.length_a   1.000
_cell.length_b   1.000
_cell.length_c   1.000
_cell.angle_alpha   90.00
_cell.angle_beta   90.00
_cell.angle_gamma   90.00
#
_symmetry.space_group_name_H-M   'P 1'
#
loop_
_entity.id
_entity.type
_entity.pdbx_description
1 polymer ?
#
loop_
_entity_poly.entity_id
_entity_poly.type
_entity_poly.pdbx_seq_one_letter_code
_entity_poly.pdbx_strand_id
1 'polypeptide(L)'
;MMKTILVLEDDPKIAIALAVRLEAAGYNVLTAADGVRGLKLALVNRPDLIVMDIWMPVGLGLSVAQRLKDLGFANTPVIFITASRLKGLREAAANLGAAGYFEKPYDPEQLLGAVHQALQQHTFTA
;
A
#
# COMPACT_ATOMS: atom_id res chain seq x y z
N MET A 1 -11.60 -0.93 -17.06
CA MET A 1 -11.70 -1.77 -15.86
C MET A 1 -11.13 -1.04 -14.66
N MET A 2 -11.80 -1.20 -13.51
CA MET A 2 -11.34 -0.58 -12.28
C MET A 2 -10.09 -1.29 -11.78
N LYS A 3 -9.10 -0.50 -11.36
CA LYS A 3 -7.92 -1.05 -10.70
C LYS A 3 -8.25 -1.41 -9.27
N THR A 4 -7.61 -2.43 -8.75
CA THR A 4 -7.83 -2.92 -7.38
C THR A 4 -6.66 -2.53 -6.50
N ILE A 5 -6.99 -1.92 -5.36
CA ILE A 5 -6.00 -1.50 -4.37
C ILE A 5 -6.23 -2.28 -3.09
N LEU A 6 -5.18 -2.87 -2.57
CA LEU A 6 -5.19 -3.53 -1.28
C LEU A 6 -4.62 -2.57 -0.23
N VAL A 7 -5.40 -2.34 0.82
CA VAL A 7 -4.99 -1.49 1.95
C VAL A 7 -4.71 -2.36 3.16
N LEU A 8 -3.48 -2.34 3.65
CA LEU A 8 -3.09 -3.03 4.88
C LEU A 8 -2.96 -1.99 6.00
N GLU A 9 -3.94 -1.95 6.88
CA GLU A 9 -4.02 -0.98 7.97
C GLU A 9 -4.81 -1.60 9.12
N ASP A 10 -4.21 -1.63 10.31
CA ASP A 10 -4.84 -2.25 11.48
C ASP A 10 -5.88 -1.34 12.15
N ASP A 11 -5.77 -0.03 12.01
CA ASP A 11 -6.76 0.88 12.56
C ASP A 11 -7.98 0.92 11.63
N PRO A 12 -9.14 0.41 12.08
CA PRO A 12 -10.31 0.34 11.19
C PRO A 12 -10.82 1.71 10.75
N LYS A 13 -10.64 2.74 11.55
CA LYS A 13 -11.08 4.09 11.17
C LYS A 13 -10.23 4.63 10.03
N ILE A 14 -8.94 4.41 10.08
CA ILE A 14 -8.03 4.84 9.02
C ILE A 14 -8.28 4.02 7.76
N ALA A 15 -8.44 2.70 7.91
CA ALA A 15 -8.69 1.82 6.77
C ALA A 15 -9.99 2.19 6.05
N ILE A 16 -11.07 2.44 6.80
CA ILE A 16 -12.36 2.84 6.21
C ILE A 16 -12.24 4.18 5.51
N ALA A 17 -11.64 5.18 6.17
CA ALA A 17 -11.51 6.51 5.59
C ALA A 17 -10.72 6.45 4.27
N LEU A 18 -9.65 5.69 4.25
CA LEU A 18 -8.82 5.54 3.05
C LEU A 18 -9.59 4.79 1.95
N ALA A 19 -10.30 3.71 2.31
CA ALA A 19 -11.10 2.96 1.35
C ALA A 19 -12.17 3.83 0.70
N VAL A 20 -12.88 4.64 1.49
CA VAL A 20 -13.91 5.54 0.98
C VAL A 20 -13.32 6.51 -0.04
N ARG A 21 -12.17 7.10 0.26
CA ARG A 21 -11.52 8.05 -0.65
C ARG A 21 -11.07 7.37 -1.94
N LEU A 22 -10.47 6.19 -1.84
CA LEU A 22 -10.01 5.46 -3.00
C LEU A 22 -11.18 4.97 -3.87
N GLU A 23 -12.24 4.51 -3.24
CA GLU A 23 -13.45 4.10 -3.98
C GLU A 23 -14.08 5.28 -4.70
N ALA A 24 -14.14 6.44 -4.05
CA ALA A 24 -14.64 7.66 -4.68
C ALA A 24 -13.79 8.08 -5.87
N ALA A 25 -12.52 7.73 -5.89
CA ALA A 25 -11.62 8.00 -7.01
C ALA A 25 -11.73 6.97 -8.14
N GLY A 26 -12.56 5.94 -7.98
CA GLY A 26 -12.83 4.97 -9.04
C GLY A 26 -12.08 3.63 -8.89
N TYR A 27 -11.54 3.34 -7.73
CA TYR A 27 -10.82 2.09 -7.51
C TYR A 27 -11.66 1.07 -6.75
N ASN A 28 -11.42 -0.22 -7.01
CA ASN A 28 -11.85 -1.28 -6.13
C ASN A 28 -10.91 -1.35 -4.95
N VAL A 29 -11.42 -1.51 -3.73
CA VAL A 29 -10.57 -1.53 -2.54
C VAL A 29 -10.84 -2.76 -1.70
N LEU A 30 -9.75 -3.43 -1.32
CA LEU A 30 -9.74 -4.51 -0.36
C LEU A 30 -8.96 -4.04 0.85
N THR A 31 -9.38 -4.44 2.04
CA THR A 31 -8.68 -4.07 3.27
C THR A 31 -8.27 -5.30 4.05
N ALA A 32 -7.13 -5.21 4.71
CA ALA A 32 -6.63 -6.24 5.62
C ALA A 32 -6.06 -5.56 6.85
N ALA A 33 -6.34 -6.14 8.02
CA ALA A 33 -5.91 -5.55 9.30
C ALA A 33 -4.52 -6.02 9.74
N ASP A 34 -3.93 -7.00 9.07
CA ASP A 34 -2.62 -7.53 9.41
C ASP A 34 -1.93 -8.11 8.18
N GLY A 35 -0.63 -8.41 8.35
CA GLY A 35 0.19 -8.90 7.25
C GLY A 35 -0.21 -10.27 6.72
N VAL A 36 -0.69 -11.16 7.58
CA VAL A 36 -1.09 -12.51 7.15
C VAL A 36 -2.31 -12.44 6.24
N ARG A 37 -3.33 -11.68 6.64
CA ARG A 37 -4.52 -11.48 5.82
C ARG A 37 -4.18 -10.73 4.55
N GLY A 38 -3.30 -9.74 4.65
CA GLY A 38 -2.86 -8.98 3.50
C GLY A 38 -2.20 -9.85 2.44
N LEU A 39 -1.31 -10.74 2.86
CA LEU A 39 -0.67 -11.68 1.93
C LEU A 39 -1.67 -12.61 1.26
N LYS A 40 -2.63 -13.11 2.03
CA LYS A 40 -3.68 -13.98 1.47
C LYS A 40 -4.53 -13.25 0.44
N LEU A 41 -4.97 -12.04 0.77
CA LEU A 41 -5.77 -11.25 -0.16
C LEU A 41 -5.00 -10.89 -1.41
N ALA A 42 -3.71 -10.58 -1.27
CA ALA A 42 -2.86 -10.29 -2.42
C ALA A 42 -2.75 -11.49 -3.35
N LEU A 43 -2.51 -12.68 -2.80
CA LEU A 43 -2.37 -13.89 -3.60
C LEU A 43 -3.65 -14.27 -4.34
N VAL A 44 -4.81 -14.08 -3.69
CA VAL A 44 -6.10 -14.43 -4.29
C VAL A 44 -6.54 -13.39 -5.31
N ASN A 45 -6.39 -12.11 -5.00
CA ASN A 45 -7.01 -11.03 -5.78
C ASN A 45 -6.05 -10.32 -6.74
N ARG A 46 -4.74 -10.50 -6.59
CA ARG A 46 -3.74 -9.87 -7.43
C ARG A 46 -3.97 -8.36 -7.59
N PRO A 47 -3.86 -7.58 -6.49
CA PRO A 47 -4.11 -6.15 -6.57
C PRO A 47 -3.11 -5.45 -7.50
N ASP A 48 -3.54 -4.32 -8.03
CA ASP A 48 -2.72 -3.50 -8.91
C ASP A 48 -1.78 -2.58 -8.13
N LEU A 49 -2.11 -2.29 -6.88
CA LEU A 49 -1.32 -1.44 -6.00
C LEU A 49 -1.65 -1.78 -4.55
N ILE A 50 -0.67 -1.62 -3.68
CA ILE A 50 -0.82 -1.89 -2.25
C ILE A 50 -0.45 -0.65 -1.47
N VAL A 51 -1.35 -0.21 -0.57
CA VAL A 51 -1.07 0.82 0.43
C VAL A 51 -0.90 0.10 1.75
N MET A 52 0.20 0.34 2.44
CA MET A 52 0.58 -0.47 3.59
C MET A 52 1.12 0.38 4.73
N ASP A 53 0.56 0.18 5.93
CA ASP A 53 1.14 0.73 7.14
C ASP A 53 2.40 -0.07 7.48
N ILE A 54 3.46 0.63 7.86
CA ILE A 54 4.71 -0.02 8.28
C ILE A 54 4.53 -0.77 9.60
N TRP A 55 3.78 -0.19 10.55
CA TRP A 55 3.58 -0.80 11.86
C TRP A 55 2.22 -1.49 11.94
N MET A 56 2.22 -2.82 11.87
CA MET A 56 1.03 -3.65 12.00
C MET A 56 1.28 -4.76 13.03
N PRO A 57 0.21 -5.26 13.71
CA PRO A 57 0.38 -6.23 14.79
C PRO A 57 1.10 -7.52 14.41
N VAL A 58 0.88 -8.05 13.22
CA VAL A 58 1.45 -9.34 12.81
C VAL A 58 2.46 -9.10 11.71
N GLY A 59 3.59 -8.54 12.09
CA GLY A 59 4.70 -8.30 11.19
C GLY A 59 4.84 -6.85 10.76
N LEU A 60 6.07 -6.48 10.53
CA LEU A 60 6.43 -5.15 10.06
C LEU A 60 6.05 -5.04 8.58
N GLY A 61 5.46 -3.91 8.19
CA GLY A 61 5.10 -3.68 6.79
C GLY A 61 6.28 -3.84 5.84
N LEU A 62 7.48 -3.44 6.27
CA LEU A 62 8.68 -3.63 5.44
C LEU A 62 8.95 -5.10 5.16
N SER A 63 8.79 -5.97 6.16
CA SER A 63 8.97 -7.41 5.99
C SER A 63 7.88 -8.01 5.10
N VAL A 64 6.64 -7.55 5.26
CA VAL A 64 5.52 -7.99 4.42
C VAL A 64 5.78 -7.59 2.97
N ALA A 65 6.25 -6.37 2.75
CA ALA A 65 6.57 -5.88 1.41
C ALA A 65 7.67 -6.71 0.76
N GLN A 66 8.72 -7.06 1.51
CA GLN A 66 9.78 -7.93 0.99
C GLN A 66 9.22 -9.31 0.61
N ARG A 67 8.35 -9.86 1.46
CA ARG A 67 7.73 -11.15 1.18
C ARG A 67 6.86 -11.11 -0.07
N LEU A 68 6.12 -10.02 -0.25
CA LEU A 68 5.34 -9.84 -1.47
C LEU A 68 6.22 -9.83 -2.71
N LYS A 69 7.36 -9.14 -2.67
CA LYS A 69 8.30 -9.16 -3.80
C LYS A 69 8.75 -10.58 -4.10
N ASP A 70 9.07 -11.34 -3.07
CA ASP A 70 9.53 -12.72 -3.22
C ASP A 70 8.43 -13.65 -3.77
N LEU A 71 7.17 -13.31 -3.53
CA LEU A 71 6.01 -14.09 -3.97
C LEU A 71 5.48 -13.70 -5.35
N GLY A 72 6.20 -12.86 -6.08
CA GLY A 72 5.83 -12.51 -7.44
C GLY A 72 5.19 -11.13 -7.60
N PHE A 73 5.21 -10.30 -6.56
CA PHE A 73 4.64 -8.95 -6.60
C PHE A 73 5.73 -7.87 -6.76
N ALA A 74 6.88 -8.21 -7.32
CA ALA A 74 7.98 -7.25 -7.48
C ALA A 74 7.58 -6.04 -8.34
N ASN A 75 6.64 -6.23 -9.26
CA ASN A 75 6.18 -5.16 -10.15
C ASN A 75 4.91 -4.47 -9.66
N THR A 76 4.37 -4.88 -8.52
CA THR A 76 3.20 -4.25 -7.92
C THR A 76 3.66 -3.08 -7.06
N PRO A 77 3.24 -1.84 -7.36
CA PRO A 77 3.68 -0.69 -6.58
C PRO A 77 3.16 -0.75 -5.15
N VAL A 78 4.02 -0.40 -4.19
CA VAL A 78 3.69 -0.34 -2.78
C VAL A 78 3.91 1.08 -2.29
N ILE A 79 2.88 1.65 -1.67
CA ILE A 79 2.95 2.95 -1.00
C ILE A 79 2.87 2.70 0.50
N PHE A 80 3.87 3.16 1.24
CA PHE A 80 3.89 3.02 2.69
C PHE A 80 3.28 4.23 3.36
N ILE A 81 2.52 3.97 4.43
CA ILE A 81 2.03 4.99 5.34
C ILE A 81 2.51 4.64 6.75
N THR A 82 2.80 5.63 7.58
CA THR A 82 3.26 5.37 8.93
C THR A 82 3.09 6.57 9.84
N ALA A 83 2.74 6.30 11.12
CA ALA A 83 2.78 7.31 12.17
C ALA A 83 4.17 7.45 12.77
N SER A 84 5.08 6.53 12.49
CA SER A 84 6.42 6.53 13.07
C SER A 84 7.33 7.52 12.38
N ARG A 85 8.17 8.18 13.18
CA ARG A 85 9.20 9.10 12.68
C ARG A 85 10.60 8.56 12.94
N LEU A 86 10.71 7.25 13.12
CA LEU A 86 12.01 6.64 13.32
C LEU A 86 12.92 6.87 12.12
N LYS A 87 14.18 7.16 12.40
CA LYS A 87 15.18 7.32 11.35
C LYS A 87 15.33 6.03 10.56
N GLY A 88 15.56 6.18 9.26
CA GLY A 88 15.86 5.06 8.40
C GLY A 88 14.65 4.37 7.79
N LEU A 89 13.43 4.63 8.25
CA LEU A 89 12.24 3.99 7.69
C LEU A 89 12.00 4.39 6.23
N ARG A 90 12.12 5.68 5.95
CA ARG A 90 11.94 6.18 4.58
C ARG A 90 12.98 5.58 3.63
N GLU A 91 14.22 5.52 4.09
CA GLU A 91 15.30 4.94 3.31
C GLU A 91 15.10 3.44 3.09
N ALA A 92 14.69 2.71 4.15
CA ALA A 92 14.41 1.29 4.04
C ALA A 92 13.26 1.02 3.06
N ALA A 93 12.22 1.85 3.09
CA ALA A 93 11.12 1.76 2.14
C ALA A 93 11.61 2.02 0.70
N ALA A 94 12.45 3.03 0.52
CA ALA A 94 13.02 3.35 -0.79
C ALA A 94 13.86 2.19 -1.32
N ASN A 95 14.63 1.53 -0.44
CA ASN A 95 15.45 0.39 -0.82
C ASN A 95 14.62 -0.82 -1.26
N LEU A 96 13.37 -0.89 -0.82
CA LEU A 96 12.41 -1.90 -1.27
C LEU A 96 11.70 -1.50 -2.56
N GLY A 97 12.04 -0.34 -3.13
CA GLY A 97 11.41 0.14 -4.34
C GLY A 97 10.03 0.75 -4.13
N ALA A 98 9.77 1.31 -2.95
CA ALA A 98 8.47 1.92 -2.65
C ALA A 98 8.09 2.96 -3.70
N ALA A 99 6.83 2.95 -4.11
CA ALA A 99 6.28 3.95 -5.03
C ALA A 99 5.91 5.25 -4.30
N GLY A 100 5.81 5.22 -2.98
CA GLY A 100 5.53 6.40 -2.18
C GLY A 100 5.70 6.11 -0.70
N TYR A 101 5.82 7.17 0.08
CA TYR A 101 6.00 7.09 1.52
C TYR A 101 5.35 8.32 2.16
N PHE A 102 4.40 8.09 3.06
CA PHE A 102 3.64 9.17 3.68
C PHE A 102 3.61 9.01 5.19
N GLU A 103 3.95 10.07 5.90
CA GLU A 103 3.85 10.12 7.36
C GLU A 103 2.46 10.62 7.76
N LYS A 104 1.86 9.97 8.75
CA LYS A 104 0.55 10.38 9.28
C LYS A 104 0.72 11.58 10.21
N PRO A 105 -0.16 12.58 10.18
CA PRO A 105 -1.25 12.74 9.23
C PRO A 105 -0.73 13.19 7.86
N TYR A 106 -1.28 12.65 6.80
CA TYR A 106 -0.90 13.02 5.44
C TYR A 106 -2.05 13.74 4.73
N ASP A 107 -1.70 14.47 3.67
CA ASP A 107 -2.69 15.10 2.81
C ASP A 107 -3.32 14.01 1.92
N PRO A 108 -4.65 13.76 2.03
CA PRO A 108 -5.30 12.74 1.21
C PRO A 108 -5.15 12.96 -0.29
N GLU A 109 -5.12 14.22 -0.73
CA GLU A 109 -4.97 14.50 -2.16
C GLU A 109 -3.58 14.12 -2.66
N GLN A 110 -2.55 14.33 -1.85
CA GLN A 110 -1.19 13.91 -2.21
C GLN A 110 -1.09 12.39 -2.29
N LEU A 111 -1.73 11.68 -1.38
CA LEU A 111 -1.76 10.22 -1.41
C LEU A 111 -2.48 9.72 -2.66
N LEU A 112 -3.65 10.27 -2.97
CA LEU A 112 -4.40 9.90 -4.17
C LEU A 112 -3.60 10.18 -5.44
N GLY A 113 -2.89 11.30 -5.47
CA GLY A 113 -2.00 11.63 -6.60
C GLY A 113 -0.89 10.61 -6.78
N ALA A 114 -0.27 10.18 -5.69
CA ALA A 114 0.77 9.16 -5.73
C ALA A 114 0.23 7.81 -6.21
N VAL A 115 -0.97 7.43 -5.76
CA VAL A 115 -1.64 6.21 -6.20
C VAL A 115 -1.86 6.26 -7.71
N HIS A 116 -2.46 7.34 -8.18
CA HIS A 116 -2.76 7.50 -9.60
C HIS A 116 -1.49 7.44 -10.46
N GLN A 117 -0.46 8.15 -10.04
CA GLN A 117 0.80 8.18 -10.77
C GLN A 117 1.47 6.81 -10.80
N ALA A 118 1.49 6.10 -9.67
CA ALA A 118 2.09 4.77 -9.59
C ALA A 118 1.38 3.78 -10.52
N LEU A 119 0.05 3.83 -10.57
CA LEU A 119 -0.73 2.97 -11.45
C LEU A 119 -0.49 3.28 -12.92
N GLN A 120 -0.34 4.54 -13.27
CA GLN A 120 -0.05 4.91 -14.65
C GLN A 120 1.33 4.45 -15.11
N GLN A 121 2.33 4.57 -14.25
CA GLN A 121 3.68 4.12 -14.57
C GLN A 121 3.74 2.62 -14.84
N HIS A 122 2.94 1.85 -14.10
CA HIS A 122 2.93 0.39 -14.24
C HIS A 122 2.07 -0.09 -15.40
N THR A 123 1.14 0.72 -15.91
CA THR A 123 0.35 0.38 -17.07
C THR A 123 1.05 0.80 -18.37
N PHE A 124 2.05 1.65 -18.26
CA PHE A 124 2.80 2.13 -19.41
C PHE A 124 4.07 1.32 -19.60
N THR A 125 3.91 0.04 -19.86
CA THR A 125 5.02 -0.81 -20.25
C THR A 125 4.98 -0.96 -21.76
N ALA A 126 6.00 -0.47 -22.35
CA ALA A 126 6.15 -0.65 -23.78
C ALA A 126 6.36 -2.12 -24.11
#